data_4dff528cac112870c6290bebc14a3191
#
_entry.id   4dff528cac112870c6290bebc14a3191
#
_cell.length_a   1.000
_cell.length_b   1.000
_cell.length_c   1.000
_cell.angle_alpha   90.00
_cell.angle_beta   90.00
_cell.angle_gamma   90.00
#
_symmetry.space_group_name_H-M   'P 1'
#
loop_
_entity.id
_entity.type
_entity.pdbx_description
1 polymer ?
#
loop_
_entity_poly.entity_id
_entity_poly.type
_entity_poly.pdbx_seq_one_letter_code
_entity_poly.pdbx_strand_id
1 'polypeptide(L)'
;MRVLDLFCGAGGLALGFRRAGFNVTGVDISPVAGQTFTFNRIGSFIQADLSHEEITGDYDVIIGGPPCRPWSAVNTTKRGRAHQDYRLIERFFLHVKHNLPEIFLMENVPALANDTIFKDCIRRIHALGYSVAYKIISYADFGAPTRRRRMIVFGTRAGDASLFFAELTKYRRPPATVRDVIWWLKDMPRGGYPDHIWPYLRTVDRYRKYYTTGKFGWYVLKWDEPAPSFGNIMKTYILHPDSFNGSGGTARVISVREALCIMGFDSRFRFPHGIGMSDRYQMVVDAVSPVFSFAAAQAILMMMSKA
;
A
#
# COMPACT_ATOMS: atom_id res chain seq x y z
N MET A 1 -14.33 -17.23 -4.51
CA MET A 1 -14.58 -15.88 -5.06
C MET A 1 -13.35 -15.40 -5.78
N ARG A 2 -13.54 -14.78 -6.96
CA ARG A 2 -12.47 -14.29 -7.85
C ARG A 2 -12.30 -12.79 -7.67
N VAL A 3 -11.04 -12.36 -7.49
CA VAL A 3 -10.67 -10.96 -7.29
C VAL A 3 -9.74 -10.50 -8.40
N LEU A 4 -10.01 -9.33 -8.98
CA LEU A 4 -9.10 -8.62 -9.85
C LEU A 4 -8.46 -7.45 -9.07
N ASP A 5 -7.13 -7.46 -8.95
CA ASP A 5 -6.35 -6.38 -8.32
C ASP A 5 -5.70 -5.51 -9.40
N LEU A 6 -6.25 -4.34 -9.64
CA LEU A 6 -5.78 -3.38 -10.62
C LEU A 6 -4.69 -2.48 -10.03
N PHE A 7 -3.60 -2.25 -10.77
CA PHE A 7 -2.41 -1.53 -10.30
C PHE A 7 -1.80 -2.22 -9.08
N CYS A 8 -1.67 -3.56 -9.15
CA CYS A 8 -1.41 -4.40 -7.98
C CYS A 8 0.00 -4.21 -7.37
N GLY A 9 0.96 -3.67 -8.12
CA GLY A 9 2.34 -3.50 -7.67
C GLY A 9 2.93 -4.81 -7.14
N ALA A 10 3.59 -4.76 -5.98
CA ALA A 10 4.12 -5.95 -5.31
C ALA A 10 3.04 -6.85 -4.67
N GLY A 11 1.77 -6.50 -4.78
CA GLY A 11 0.65 -7.30 -4.30
C GLY A 11 0.31 -7.13 -2.83
N GLY A 12 0.60 -5.98 -2.23
CA GLY A 12 0.28 -5.75 -0.81
C GLY A 12 -1.23 -5.85 -0.51
N LEU A 13 -2.08 -5.28 -1.39
CA LEU A 13 -3.53 -5.39 -1.30
C LEU A 13 -3.98 -6.82 -1.60
N ALA A 14 -3.53 -7.40 -2.72
CA ALA A 14 -3.80 -8.77 -3.13
C ALA A 14 -3.47 -9.81 -2.05
N LEU A 15 -2.35 -9.64 -1.34
CA LEU A 15 -1.87 -10.61 -0.35
C LEU A 15 -2.85 -10.80 0.82
N GLY A 16 -3.50 -9.75 1.27
CA GLY A 16 -4.53 -9.85 2.31
C GLY A 16 -5.76 -10.61 1.82
N PHE A 17 -6.22 -10.33 0.60
CA PHE A 17 -7.33 -11.07 -0.02
C PHE A 17 -6.97 -12.54 -0.25
N ARG A 18 -5.77 -12.83 -0.75
CA ARG A 18 -5.27 -14.21 -0.90
C ARG A 18 -5.29 -14.97 0.42
N ARG A 19 -4.85 -14.34 1.52
CA ARG A 19 -4.87 -14.92 2.87
C ARG A 19 -6.28 -15.17 3.40
N ALA A 20 -7.24 -14.36 2.99
CA ALA A 20 -8.65 -14.52 3.31
C ALA A 20 -9.35 -15.61 2.46
N GLY A 21 -8.63 -16.25 1.51
CA GLY A 21 -9.14 -17.35 0.70
C GLY A 21 -9.68 -16.96 -0.67
N PHE A 22 -9.51 -15.70 -1.11
CA PHE A 22 -9.86 -15.30 -2.47
C PHE A 22 -8.87 -15.83 -3.52
N ASN A 23 -9.38 -16.12 -4.71
CA ASN A 23 -8.54 -16.38 -5.90
C ASN A 23 -8.24 -15.04 -6.59
N VAL A 24 -6.97 -14.62 -6.55
CA VAL A 24 -6.57 -13.27 -6.97
C VAL A 24 -5.87 -13.31 -8.33
N THR A 25 -6.25 -12.37 -9.20
CA THR A 25 -5.51 -12.01 -10.42
C THR A 25 -5.04 -10.57 -10.27
N GLY A 26 -3.73 -10.36 -10.27
CA GLY A 26 -3.11 -9.03 -10.23
C GLY A 26 -2.81 -8.52 -11.63
N VAL A 27 -2.95 -7.21 -11.83
CA VAL A 27 -2.62 -6.53 -13.09
C VAL A 27 -1.74 -5.33 -12.80
N ASP A 28 -0.61 -5.24 -13.49
CA ASP A 28 0.30 -4.08 -13.43
C ASP A 28 1.10 -3.96 -14.72
N ILE A 29 1.52 -2.76 -15.06
CA ILE A 29 2.40 -2.50 -16.21
C ILE A 29 3.85 -2.96 -15.94
N SER A 30 4.25 -3.00 -14.67
CA SER A 30 5.63 -3.24 -14.25
C SER A 30 5.99 -4.74 -14.29
N PRO A 31 6.94 -5.16 -15.13
CA PRO A 31 7.41 -6.54 -15.12
C PRO A 31 8.06 -6.93 -13.80
N VAL A 32 8.69 -5.98 -13.10
CA VAL A 32 9.31 -6.20 -11.78
C VAL A 32 8.26 -6.45 -10.70
N ALA A 33 7.12 -5.75 -10.78
CA ALA A 33 5.96 -6.01 -9.93
C ALA A 33 5.43 -7.44 -10.18
N GLY A 34 5.25 -7.83 -11.45
CA GLY A 34 4.80 -9.17 -11.83
C GLY A 34 5.73 -10.27 -11.35
N GLN A 35 7.05 -10.10 -11.50
CA GLN A 35 8.03 -11.04 -10.97
C GLN A 35 7.89 -11.21 -9.46
N THR A 36 7.71 -10.09 -8.72
CA THR A 36 7.55 -10.11 -7.26
C THR A 36 6.23 -10.77 -6.85
N PHE A 37 5.14 -10.44 -7.53
CA PHE A 37 3.81 -10.98 -7.29
C PHE A 37 3.79 -12.50 -7.45
N THR A 38 4.32 -12.99 -8.57
CA THR A 38 4.38 -14.43 -8.92
C THR A 38 5.33 -15.19 -7.99
N PHE A 39 6.51 -14.62 -7.70
CA PHE A 39 7.50 -15.21 -6.80
C PHE A 39 6.93 -15.48 -5.40
N ASN A 40 6.09 -14.57 -4.90
CA ASN A 40 5.41 -14.72 -3.60
C ASN A 40 4.11 -15.54 -3.68
N ARG A 41 3.78 -16.13 -4.83
CA ARG A 41 2.60 -17.00 -5.05
C ARG A 41 1.29 -16.31 -4.58
N ILE A 42 1.15 -15.01 -4.86
CA ILE A 42 -0.02 -14.25 -4.44
C ILE A 42 -1.24 -14.63 -5.27
N GLY A 43 -1.06 -14.87 -6.57
CA GLY A 43 -2.12 -15.27 -7.50
C GLY A 43 -1.62 -15.31 -8.92
N SER A 44 -2.53 -15.30 -9.89
CA SER A 44 -2.19 -15.11 -11.31
C SER A 44 -1.81 -13.66 -11.56
N PHE A 45 -0.96 -13.40 -12.57
CA PHE A 45 -0.53 -12.05 -12.91
C PHE A 45 -0.72 -11.80 -14.42
N ILE A 46 -1.23 -10.64 -14.77
CA ILE A 46 -1.36 -10.12 -16.12
C ILE A 46 -0.51 -8.85 -16.22
N GLN A 47 0.46 -8.82 -17.12
CA GLN A 47 1.18 -7.60 -17.42
C GLN A 47 0.39 -6.81 -18.47
N ALA A 48 -0.12 -5.64 -18.08
CA ALA A 48 -0.91 -4.79 -18.97
C ALA A 48 -0.78 -3.31 -18.59
N ASP A 49 -0.86 -2.44 -19.60
CA ASP A 49 -0.94 -0.99 -19.39
C ASP A 49 -2.41 -0.57 -19.28
N LEU A 50 -2.87 -0.45 -18.04
CA LEU A 50 -4.24 -0.06 -17.73
C LEU A 50 -4.61 1.37 -18.17
N SER A 51 -3.67 2.17 -18.70
CA SER A 51 -4.00 3.48 -19.28
C SER A 51 -4.84 3.35 -20.56
N HIS A 52 -4.71 2.26 -21.28
CA HIS A 52 -5.42 1.98 -22.53
C HIS A 52 -5.93 0.55 -22.67
N GLU A 53 -5.36 -0.42 -21.97
CA GLU A 53 -5.83 -1.81 -21.99
C GLU A 53 -7.00 -2.02 -21.03
N GLU A 54 -7.90 -2.96 -21.37
CA GLU A 54 -9.06 -3.32 -20.56
C GLU A 54 -9.01 -4.81 -20.24
N ILE A 55 -9.11 -5.10 -18.94
CA ILE A 55 -9.18 -6.47 -18.45
C ILE A 55 -10.64 -6.79 -18.15
N THR A 56 -11.17 -7.74 -18.90
CA THR A 56 -12.54 -8.22 -18.73
C THR A 56 -12.56 -9.65 -18.24
N GLY A 57 -13.58 -10.00 -17.48
CA GLY A 57 -13.75 -11.34 -16.93
C GLY A 57 -14.87 -11.34 -15.89
N ASP A 58 -15.19 -12.52 -15.42
CA ASP A 58 -16.17 -12.71 -14.38
C ASP A 58 -15.47 -12.66 -13.01
N TYR A 59 -15.45 -11.48 -12.40
CA TYR A 59 -14.84 -11.21 -11.09
C TYR A 59 -15.92 -10.80 -10.10
N ASP A 60 -15.92 -11.45 -8.93
CA ASP A 60 -16.85 -11.13 -7.83
C ASP A 60 -16.49 -9.77 -7.19
N VAL A 61 -15.17 -9.50 -7.11
CA VAL A 61 -14.63 -8.30 -6.47
C VAL A 61 -13.53 -7.68 -7.36
N ILE A 62 -13.57 -6.36 -7.53
CA ILE A 62 -12.44 -5.59 -8.09
C ILE A 62 -11.81 -4.76 -6.98
N ILE A 63 -10.50 -4.91 -6.80
CA ILE A 63 -9.72 -4.10 -5.87
C ILE A 63 -8.63 -3.34 -6.63
N GLY A 64 -8.03 -2.33 -5.99
CA GLY A 64 -6.88 -1.68 -6.59
C GLY A 64 -6.46 -0.38 -5.93
N GLY A 65 -5.23 0.02 -6.24
CA GLY A 65 -4.64 1.28 -5.81
C GLY A 65 -4.09 2.07 -7.00
N PRO A 66 -4.93 2.80 -7.77
CA PRO A 66 -4.42 3.57 -8.90
C PRO A 66 -3.38 4.59 -8.44
N PRO A 67 -2.38 4.93 -9.29
CA PRO A 67 -1.27 5.80 -8.93
C PRO A 67 -1.70 7.09 -8.24
N CYS A 68 -1.13 7.37 -7.07
CA CYS A 68 -1.50 8.51 -6.23
C CYS A 68 -0.62 9.76 -6.44
N ARG A 69 0.39 9.69 -7.32
CA ARG A 69 1.36 10.79 -7.55
C ARG A 69 0.71 12.15 -7.84
N PRO A 70 -0.42 12.25 -8.59
CA PRO A 70 -1.10 13.52 -8.82
C PRO A 70 -1.53 14.25 -7.54
N TRP A 71 -1.84 13.51 -6.48
CA TRP A 71 -2.38 14.04 -5.20
C TRP A 71 -1.41 13.92 -4.03
N SER A 72 -0.27 13.26 -4.22
CA SER A 72 0.69 13.02 -3.14
C SER A 72 1.37 14.31 -2.68
N ALA A 73 1.44 14.52 -1.36
CA ALA A 73 2.14 15.64 -0.75
C ALA A 73 3.67 15.63 -1.01
N VAL A 74 4.23 14.47 -1.32
CA VAL A 74 5.67 14.31 -1.64
C VAL A 74 6.00 14.78 -3.06
N ASN A 75 5.01 14.80 -3.96
CA ASN A 75 5.21 15.30 -5.31
C ASN A 75 5.02 16.82 -5.34
N THR A 76 6.12 17.56 -5.55
CA THR A 76 6.12 19.03 -5.53
C THR A 76 6.16 19.68 -6.93
N THR A 77 6.39 18.89 -8.00
CA THR A 77 6.69 19.46 -9.33
C THR A 77 5.52 19.38 -10.31
N LYS A 78 4.83 18.24 -10.41
CA LYS A 78 3.67 18.07 -11.30
C LYS A 78 2.52 17.45 -10.52
N ARG A 79 1.50 18.25 -10.21
CA ARG A 79 0.35 17.82 -9.39
C ARG A 79 -0.97 17.98 -10.16
N GLY A 80 -1.99 17.25 -9.71
CA GLY A 80 -3.33 17.32 -10.27
C GLY A 80 -3.37 16.98 -11.75
N ARG A 81 -4.16 17.72 -12.50
CA ARG A 81 -4.46 17.47 -13.94
C ARG A 81 -3.23 17.49 -14.87
N ALA A 82 -2.14 18.13 -14.46
CA ALA A 82 -0.90 18.18 -15.25
C ALA A 82 -0.06 16.90 -15.15
N HIS A 83 -0.40 16.00 -14.23
CA HIS A 83 0.32 14.74 -14.08
C HIS A 83 -0.21 13.68 -15.06
N GLN A 84 0.70 12.94 -15.70
CA GLN A 84 0.33 11.89 -16.67
C GLN A 84 -0.60 10.82 -16.08
N ASP A 85 -0.43 10.49 -14.81
CA ASP A 85 -1.23 9.45 -14.11
C ASP A 85 -2.60 9.97 -13.63
N TYR A 86 -2.93 11.26 -13.87
CA TYR A 86 -4.14 11.86 -13.32
C TYR A 86 -5.42 11.11 -13.69
N ARG A 87 -5.48 10.61 -14.93
CA ARG A 87 -6.66 9.90 -15.44
C ARG A 87 -6.70 8.41 -15.09
N LEU A 88 -5.67 7.86 -14.44
CA LEU A 88 -5.68 6.44 -14.08
C LEU A 88 -6.74 6.10 -13.02
N ILE A 89 -7.24 7.09 -12.28
CA ILE A 89 -8.42 6.93 -11.43
C ILE A 89 -9.68 6.59 -12.24
N GLU A 90 -9.88 7.23 -13.41
CA GLU A 90 -11.02 6.93 -14.30
C GLU A 90 -10.89 5.50 -14.83
N ARG A 91 -9.67 5.02 -15.10
CA ARG A 91 -9.43 3.65 -15.59
C ARG A 91 -9.84 2.59 -14.59
N PHE A 92 -9.60 2.80 -13.29
CA PHE A 92 -10.12 1.91 -12.25
C PHE A 92 -11.64 1.78 -12.34
N PHE A 93 -12.35 2.90 -12.36
CA PHE A 93 -13.81 2.90 -12.42
C PHE A 93 -14.38 2.42 -13.77
N LEU A 94 -13.62 2.54 -14.85
CA LEU A 94 -13.98 1.97 -16.15
C LEU A 94 -13.98 0.44 -16.10
N HIS A 95 -12.99 -0.17 -15.43
CA HIS A 95 -12.95 -1.61 -15.19
C HIS A 95 -14.13 -2.08 -14.32
N VAL A 96 -14.49 -1.30 -13.28
CA VAL A 96 -15.70 -1.57 -12.49
C VAL A 96 -16.96 -1.54 -13.38
N LYS A 97 -17.07 -0.53 -14.26
CA LYS A 97 -18.20 -0.41 -15.20
C LYS A 97 -18.31 -1.59 -16.18
N HIS A 98 -17.17 -2.06 -16.71
CA HIS A 98 -17.18 -3.11 -17.75
C HIS A 98 -17.36 -4.52 -17.17
N ASN A 99 -16.83 -4.77 -15.98
CA ASN A 99 -16.93 -6.09 -15.33
C ASN A 99 -18.14 -6.21 -14.39
N LEU A 100 -18.72 -5.11 -13.96
CA LEU A 100 -19.88 -5.07 -13.05
C LEU A 100 -19.74 -6.02 -11.84
N PRO A 101 -18.60 -6.02 -11.10
CA PRO A 101 -18.45 -6.87 -9.94
C PRO A 101 -19.54 -6.57 -8.89
N GLU A 102 -19.81 -7.51 -8.00
CA GLU A 102 -20.70 -7.24 -6.86
C GLU A 102 -20.12 -6.16 -5.95
N ILE A 103 -18.81 -6.21 -5.74
CA ILE A 103 -18.08 -5.31 -4.84
C ILE A 103 -16.83 -4.74 -5.52
N PHE A 104 -16.52 -3.48 -5.25
CA PHE A 104 -15.18 -2.94 -5.48
C PHE A 104 -14.61 -2.26 -4.24
N LEU A 105 -13.27 -2.29 -4.12
CA LEU A 105 -12.52 -1.57 -3.10
C LEU A 105 -11.32 -0.86 -3.72
N MET A 106 -11.26 0.46 -3.57
CA MET A 106 -10.15 1.27 -4.06
C MET A 106 -9.42 1.93 -2.91
N GLU A 107 -8.08 1.90 -2.96
CA GLU A 107 -7.22 2.63 -2.03
C GLU A 107 -6.57 3.82 -2.73
N ASN A 108 -6.44 4.94 -2.01
CA ASN A 108 -5.67 6.08 -2.47
C ASN A 108 -5.27 7.03 -1.32
N VAL A 109 -4.56 8.11 -1.64
CA VAL A 109 -4.23 9.15 -0.65
C VAL A 109 -5.45 9.99 -0.29
N PRO A 110 -5.54 10.53 0.97
CA PRO A 110 -6.69 11.31 1.41
C PRO A 110 -7.03 12.52 0.55
N ALA A 111 -6.04 13.15 -0.08
CA ALA A 111 -6.23 14.35 -0.89
C ALA A 111 -7.11 14.12 -2.14
N LEU A 112 -7.21 12.88 -2.64
CA LEU A 112 -8.07 12.53 -3.76
C LEU A 112 -9.56 12.81 -3.47
N ALA A 113 -10.01 12.71 -2.22
CA ALA A 113 -11.42 12.92 -1.85
C ALA A 113 -11.97 14.31 -2.28
N ASN A 114 -11.10 15.29 -2.40
CA ASN A 114 -11.48 16.65 -2.78
C ASN A 114 -11.43 16.92 -4.29
N ASP A 115 -10.87 16.00 -5.08
CA ASP A 115 -10.70 16.21 -6.52
C ASP A 115 -12.02 15.98 -7.29
N THR A 116 -12.23 16.82 -8.30
CA THR A 116 -13.44 16.73 -9.15
C THR A 116 -13.49 15.43 -9.95
N ILE A 117 -12.34 14.91 -10.41
CA ILE A 117 -12.30 13.65 -11.16
C ILE A 117 -12.86 12.49 -10.34
N PHE A 118 -12.51 12.42 -9.04
CA PHE A 118 -13.05 11.41 -8.14
C PHE A 118 -14.56 11.54 -7.98
N LYS A 119 -15.04 12.77 -7.72
CA LYS A 119 -16.49 13.04 -7.58
C LYS A 119 -17.28 12.67 -8.83
N ASP A 120 -16.70 12.93 -10.00
CA ASP A 120 -17.31 12.58 -11.28
C ASP A 120 -17.35 11.06 -11.49
N CYS A 121 -16.30 10.35 -11.15
CA CYS A 121 -16.27 8.89 -11.16
C CYS A 121 -17.35 8.30 -10.25
N ILE A 122 -17.47 8.77 -9.01
CA ILE A 122 -18.48 8.29 -8.05
C ILE A 122 -19.88 8.52 -8.59
N ARG A 123 -20.16 9.69 -9.18
CA ARG A 123 -21.47 9.99 -9.77
C ARG A 123 -21.83 8.99 -10.89
N ARG A 124 -20.86 8.66 -11.76
CA ARG A 124 -21.04 7.67 -12.84
C ARG A 124 -21.28 6.26 -12.30
N ILE A 125 -20.59 5.88 -11.22
CA ILE A 125 -20.76 4.57 -10.60
C ILE A 125 -22.10 4.44 -9.88
N HIS A 126 -22.60 5.49 -9.24
CA HIS A 126 -23.97 5.52 -8.71
C HIS A 126 -25.02 5.28 -9.80
N ALA A 127 -24.83 5.85 -11.00
CA ALA A 127 -25.74 5.62 -12.14
C ALA A 127 -25.76 4.16 -12.63
N LEU A 128 -24.78 3.33 -12.25
CA LEU A 128 -24.75 1.88 -12.51
C LEU A 128 -25.37 1.05 -11.37
N GLY A 129 -26.00 1.69 -10.39
CA GLY A 129 -26.68 1.02 -9.28
C GLY A 129 -25.78 0.69 -8.09
N TYR A 130 -24.53 1.18 -8.04
CA TYR A 130 -23.68 0.98 -6.85
C TYR A 130 -24.04 1.96 -5.74
N SER A 131 -24.18 1.45 -4.52
CA SER A 131 -23.98 2.24 -3.30
C SER A 131 -22.49 2.40 -3.07
N VAL A 132 -22.03 3.63 -2.75
CA VAL A 132 -20.60 3.91 -2.55
C VAL A 132 -20.41 4.69 -1.25
N ALA A 133 -19.44 4.26 -0.44
CA ALA A 133 -18.97 4.98 0.75
C ALA A 133 -17.45 5.05 0.75
N TYR A 134 -16.89 6.07 1.41
CA TYR A 134 -15.44 6.16 1.60
C TYR A 134 -15.08 6.77 2.95
N LYS A 135 -13.96 6.31 3.51
CA LYS A 135 -13.40 6.84 4.77
C LYS A 135 -11.88 6.94 4.68
N ILE A 136 -11.33 7.90 5.42
CA ILE A 136 -9.89 7.98 5.66
C ILE A 136 -9.61 7.13 6.90
N ILE A 137 -8.75 6.12 6.74
CA ILE A 137 -8.34 5.22 7.80
C ILE A 137 -6.82 5.30 8.03
N SER A 138 -6.36 4.88 9.20
CA SER A 138 -4.96 4.59 9.47
C SER A 138 -4.76 3.08 9.48
N TYR A 139 -3.70 2.58 8.84
CA TYR A 139 -3.38 1.15 8.91
C TYR A 139 -3.05 0.69 10.33
N ALA A 140 -2.54 1.61 11.17
CA ALA A 140 -2.30 1.36 12.58
C ALA A 140 -3.56 0.93 13.35
N ASP A 141 -4.75 1.41 12.95
CA ASP A 141 -6.01 1.03 13.57
C ASP A 141 -6.35 -0.47 13.42
N PHE A 142 -5.63 -1.16 12.54
CA PHE A 142 -5.81 -2.59 12.25
C PHE A 142 -4.61 -3.44 12.66
N GLY A 143 -3.72 -2.91 13.52
CA GLY A 143 -2.56 -3.61 14.02
C GLY A 143 -1.29 -3.47 13.17
N ALA A 144 -1.32 -2.70 12.08
CA ALA A 144 -0.12 -2.46 11.31
C ALA A 144 0.86 -1.54 12.07
N PRO A 145 2.18 -1.78 11.97
CA PRO A 145 3.18 -0.97 12.67
C PRO A 145 3.48 0.37 11.95
N THR A 146 2.48 0.94 11.28
CA THR A 146 2.61 2.23 10.57
C THR A 146 1.33 3.07 10.66
N ARG A 147 1.48 4.36 10.97
CA ARG A 147 0.40 5.35 11.01
C ARG A 147 0.04 5.88 9.61
N ARG A 148 0.21 5.03 8.58
CA ARG A 148 -0.08 5.41 7.19
C ARG A 148 -1.57 5.61 6.99
N ARG A 149 -1.97 6.83 6.64
CA ARG A 149 -3.38 7.19 6.40
C ARG A 149 -3.72 7.09 4.91
N ARG A 150 -4.87 6.45 4.63
CA ARG A 150 -5.36 6.26 3.26
C ARG A 150 -6.86 6.43 3.18
N MET A 151 -7.33 6.90 2.04
CA MET A 151 -8.73 6.87 1.67
C MET A 151 -9.07 5.49 1.13
N ILE A 152 -10.05 4.85 1.72
CA ILE A 152 -10.63 3.60 1.24
C ILE A 152 -12.01 3.91 0.70
N VAL A 153 -12.22 3.55 -0.56
CA VAL A 153 -13.51 3.67 -1.25
C VAL A 153 -14.07 2.27 -1.41
N PHE A 154 -15.28 2.07 -0.96
CA PHE A 154 -15.97 0.80 -1.07
C PHE A 154 -17.28 1.01 -1.83
N GLY A 155 -17.57 0.14 -2.79
CA GLY A 155 -18.83 0.14 -3.51
C GLY A 155 -19.41 -1.25 -3.63
N THR A 156 -20.74 -1.34 -3.56
CA THR A 156 -21.48 -2.59 -3.70
C THR A 156 -22.79 -2.36 -4.47
N ARG A 157 -23.24 -3.39 -5.18
CA ARG A 157 -24.58 -3.44 -5.78
C ARG A 157 -25.62 -4.06 -4.86
N ALA A 158 -25.18 -4.65 -3.74
CA ALA A 158 -26.05 -5.27 -2.74
C ALA A 158 -26.08 -4.43 -1.45
N GLY A 159 -27.12 -3.60 -1.30
CA GLY A 159 -27.37 -2.87 -0.06
C GLY A 159 -26.55 -1.58 0.13
N ASP A 160 -26.29 -1.22 1.38
CA ASP A 160 -25.64 0.04 1.77
C ASP A 160 -24.13 -0.16 1.97
N ALA A 161 -23.34 0.56 1.17
CA ALA A 161 -21.88 0.53 1.25
C ALA A 161 -21.32 1.02 2.61
N SER A 162 -22.07 1.81 3.36
CA SER A 162 -21.63 2.28 4.69
C SER A 162 -21.46 1.14 5.70
N LEU A 163 -22.19 0.04 5.51
CA LEU A 163 -22.13 -1.16 6.35
C LEU A 163 -20.76 -1.84 6.31
N PHE A 164 -20.03 -1.70 5.19
CA PHE A 164 -18.64 -2.19 5.11
C PHE A 164 -17.77 -1.58 6.19
N PHE A 165 -17.85 -0.28 6.41
CA PHE A 165 -17.02 0.38 7.43
C PHE A 165 -17.46 0.05 8.85
N ALA A 166 -18.73 -0.26 9.07
CA ALA A 166 -19.21 -0.78 10.36
C ALA A 166 -18.65 -2.19 10.60
N GLU A 167 -18.72 -3.07 9.60
CA GLU A 167 -18.15 -4.42 9.69
C GLU A 167 -16.62 -4.37 9.86
N LEU A 168 -15.92 -3.56 9.07
CA LEU A 168 -14.47 -3.38 9.14
C LEU A 168 -14.00 -2.95 10.56
N THR A 169 -14.80 -2.17 11.28
CA THR A 169 -14.47 -1.72 12.64
C THR A 169 -14.27 -2.90 13.62
N LYS A 170 -14.91 -4.04 13.38
CA LYS A 170 -14.77 -5.24 14.22
C LYS A 170 -13.39 -5.88 14.14
N TYR A 171 -12.63 -5.57 13.12
CA TYR A 171 -11.26 -6.07 12.89
C TYR A 171 -10.18 -5.11 13.39
N ARG A 172 -10.56 -4.05 14.10
CA ARG A 172 -9.59 -3.14 14.73
C ARG A 172 -8.75 -3.85 15.77
N ARG A 173 -7.46 -3.51 15.81
CA ARG A 173 -6.48 -4.03 16.76
C ARG A 173 -5.53 -2.91 17.17
N PRO A 174 -4.98 -2.97 18.40
CA PRO A 174 -3.90 -2.06 18.78
C PRO A 174 -2.75 -2.09 17.77
N PRO A 175 -2.13 -0.94 17.47
CA PRO A 175 -1.02 -0.89 16.54
C PRO A 175 0.20 -1.66 17.09
N ALA A 176 0.86 -2.41 16.24
CA ALA A 176 2.19 -2.90 16.55
C ALA A 176 3.19 -1.75 16.52
N THR A 177 4.25 -1.85 17.32
CA THR A 177 5.37 -0.90 17.34
C THR A 177 6.46 -1.29 16.35
N VAL A 178 7.38 -0.40 16.09
CA VAL A 178 8.60 -0.72 15.31
C VAL A 178 9.37 -1.85 15.98
N ARG A 179 9.46 -1.86 17.33
CA ARG A 179 10.11 -2.91 18.11
C ARG A 179 9.49 -4.28 17.83
N ASP A 180 8.18 -4.40 17.83
CA ASP A 180 7.48 -5.68 17.66
C ASP A 180 7.82 -6.37 16.34
N VAL A 181 8.20 -5.59 15.31
CA VAL A 181 8.34 -6.14 13.95
C VAL A 181 9.78 -6.17 13.43
N ILE A 182 10.70 -5.34 13.92
CA ILE A 182 12.09 -5.32 13.43
C ILE A 182 13.16 -5.57 14.52
N TRP A 183 12.79 -5.77 15.80
CA TRP A 183 13.78 -6.02 16.87
C TRP A 183 14.69 -7.21 16.58
N TRP A 184 14.17 -8.26 16.00
CA TRP A 184 14.93 -9.45 15.64
C TRP A 184 16.00 -9.23 14.55
N LEU A 185 15.93 -8.10 13.81
CA LEU A 185 16.92 -7.68 12.82
C LEU A 185 17.99 -6.75 13.37
N LYS A 186 17.84 -6.28 14.59
CA LYS A 186 18.63 -5.18 15.17
C LYS A 186 20.14 -5.40 15.07
N ASP A 187 20.60 -6.57 15.46
CA ASP A 187 22.02 -6.94 15.48
C ASP A 187 22.44 -7.78 14.26
N MET A 188 21.55 -7.97 13.30
CA MET A 188 21.83 -8.75 12.11
C MET A 188 22.67 -7.94 11.12
N PRO A 189 23.77 -8.50 10.59
CA PRO A 189 24.60 -7.79 9.62
C PRO A 189 23.84 -7.56 8.31
N ARG A 190 24.26 -6.53 7.58
CA ARG A 190 23.74 -6.27 6.23
C ARG A 190 23.94 -7.50 5.33
N GLY A 191 22.85 -7.99 4.73
CA GLY A 191 22.83 -9.21 3.93
C GLY A 191 22.64 -10.50 4.73
N GLY A 192 22.59 -10.45 6.07
CA GLY A 192 22.41 -11.62 6.94
C GLY A 192 21.01 -12.24 6.87
N TYR A 193 20.06 -11.56 6.23
CA TYR A 193 18.71 -12.09 5.94
C TYR A 193 18.23 -11.59 4.57
N PRO A 194 17.35 -12.31 3.87
CA PRO A 194 16.78 -11.86 2.61
C PRO A 194 16.19 -10.46 2.71
N ASP A 195 16.59 -9.57 1.79
CA ASP A 195 16.20 -8.16 1.74
C ASP A 195 16.67 -7.30 2.93
N HIS A 196 17.46 -7.85 3.87
CA HIS A 196 18.05 -7.04 4.94
C HIS A 196 19.29 -6.29 4.42
N ILE A 197 19.02 -5.40 3.46
CA ILE A 197 20.00 -4.56 2.77
C ILE A 197 19.55 -3.10 2.80
N TRP A 198 20.51 -2.19 2.90
CA TRP A 198 20.29 -0.75 2.89
C TRP A 198 21.41 -0.04 2.15
N PRO A 199 21.16 1.17 1.58
CA PRO A 199 22.22 1.97 0.95
C PRO A 199 23.05 2.69 1.99
N TYR A 200 24.33 2.88 1.67
CA TYR A 200 25.20 3.81 2.41
C TYR A 200 25.00 5.21 1.83
N LEU A 201 24.37 6.10 2.60
CA LEU A 201 23.99 7.43 2.13
C LEU A 201 24.81 8.52 2.85
N ARG A 202 25.84 9.04 2.19
CA ARG A 202 26.61 10.21 2.68
C ARG A 202 25.71 11.43 2.98
N THR A 203 24.55 11.51 2.37
CA THR A 203 23.54 12.54 2.61
C THR A 203 23.05 12.55 4.06
N VAL A 204 22.97 11.38 4.71
CA VAL A 204 22.57 11.25 6.13
C VAL A 204 23.56 12.01 7.02
N ASP A 205 24.85 11.80 6.82
CA ASP A 205 25.89 12.45 7.63
C ASP A 205 25.95 13.95 7.35
N ARG A 206 25.90 14.35 6.06
CA ARG A 206 25.95 15.75 5.63
C ARG A 206 24.82 16.60 6.22
N TYR A 207 23.63 16.04 6.37
CA TYR A 207 22.43 16.76 6.81
C TYR A 207 21.92 16.29 8.17
N ARG A 208 22.79 15.79 9.03
CA ARG A 208 22.47 15.27 10.37
C ARG A 208 21.58 16.20 11.19
N LYS A 209 21.76 17.51 11.09
CA LYS A 209 20.96 18.53 11.77
C LYS A 209 19.45 18.45 11.47
N TYR A 210 19.05 17.92 10.32
CA TYR A 210 17.64 17.82 9.96
C TYR A 210 16.85 16.81 10.81
N TYR A 211 17.54 15.83 11.40
CA TYR A 211 16.92 14.86 12.30
C TYR A 211 16.59 15.45 13.66
N THR A 212 17.26 16.53 14.06
CA THR A 212 16.99 17.23 15.33
C THR A 212 16.03 18.39 15.17
N THR A 213 15.92 18.95 13.95
CA THR A 213 15.05 20.10 13.66
C THR A 213 13.63 19.70 13.21
N GLY A 214 13.34 18.39 13.08
CA GLY A 214 12.02 17.92 12.67
C GLY A 214 11.66 18.21 11.21
N LYS A 215 12.65 18.38 10.33
CA LYS A 215 12.40 18.60 8.91
C LYS A 215 11.65 17.41 8.30
N PHE A 216 10.58 17.69 7.57
CA PHE A 216 9.75 16.67 6.93
C PHE A 216 10.60 15.68 6.11
N GLY A 217 10.37 14.37 6.31
CA GLY A 217 11.10 13.29 5.67
C GLY A 217 12.46 12.95 6.33
N TRP A 218 12.87 13.69 7.36
CA TRP A 218 14.13 13.49 8.10
C TRP A 218 13.82 13.15 9.55
N TYR A 219 13.67 11.86 9.89
CA TYR A 219 13.44 11.42 11.25
C TYR A 219 14.07 10.07 11.54
N VAL A 220 14.36 9.85 12.79
CA VAL A 220 14.78 8.56 13.36
C VAL A 220 13.52 7.87 13.85
N LEU A 221 13.32 6.61 13.48
CA LEU A 221 12.22 5.82 14.02
C LEU A 221 12.38 5.63 15.51
N LYS A 222 11.27 5.44 16.21
CA LYS A 222 11.26 5.10 17.63
C LYS A 222 10.85 3.66 17.81
N TRP A 223 11.53 2.96 18.73
CA TRP A 223 11.27 1.56 18.99
C TRP A 223 9.83 1.27 19.42
N ASP A 224 9.31 2.09 20.33
CA ASP A 224 8.06 1.81 21.04
C ASP A 224 6.84 2.57 20.45
N GLU A 225 6.97 3.02 19.21
CA GLU A 225 5.89 3.66 18.46
C GLU A 225 5.69 2.98 17.09
N PRO A 226 4.47 3.02 16.52
CA PRO A 226 4.27 2.72 15.10
C PRO A 226 4.99 3.76 14.24
N ALA A 227 5.60 3.33 13.15
CA ALA A 227 6.30 4.23 12.22
C ALA A 227 5.35 5.26 11.61
N PRO A 228 5.77 6.50 11.39
CA PRO A 228 5.03 7.44 10.57
C PRO A 228 4.97 6.96 9.11
N SER A 229 4.12 7.58 8.30
CA SER A 229 4.11 7.33 6.86
C SER A 229 5.43 7.77 6.24
N PHE A 230 6.01 6.93 5.39
CA PHE A 230 7.27 7.23 4.71
C PHE A 230 7.18 6.99 3.21
N GLY A 231 8.05 7.65 2.46
CA GLY A 231 8.27 7.46 1.03
C GLY A 231 9.49 6.57 0.77
N ASN A 232 9.96 6.54 -0.48
CA ASN A 232 11.15 5.78 -0.86
C ASN A 232 12.35 6.19 0.00
N ILE A 233 12.91 5.22 0.72
CA ILE A 233 13.96 5.44 1.73
C ILE A 233 15.23 6.07 1.13
N MET A 234 15.51 5.80 -0.13
CA MET A 234 16.63 6.45 -0.84
C MET A 234 16.40 7.94 -1.11
N LYS A 235 15.18 8.44 -0.86
CA LYS A 235 14.79 9.85 -1.08
C LYS A 235 14.32 10.54 0.21
N THR A 236 13.84 9.79 1.21
CA THR A 236 13.27 10.32 2.46
C THR A 236 14.12 10.04 3.70
N TYR A 237 15.23 9.32 3.56
CA TYR A 237 16.29 9.16 4.55
C TYR A 237 15.82 8.83 5.97
N ILE A 238 14.86 7.91 6.11
CA ILE A 238 14.35 7.48 7.40
C ILE A 238 15.35 6.54 8.06
N LEU A 239 15.72 6.84 9.29
CA LEU A 239 16.77 6.12 10.01
C LEU A 239 16.20 5.04 10.92
N HIS A 240 17.03 4.01 11.09
CA HIS A 240 16.84 2.97 12.10
C HIS A 240 16.83 3.58 13.51
N PRO A 241 16.04 3.04 14.46
CA PRO A 241 15.94 3.61 15.81
C PRO A 241 17.27 3.78 16.55
N ASP A 242 18.24 2.91 16.33
CA ASP A 242 19.55 2.99 16.97
C ASP A 242 20.53 3.97 16.31
N SER A 243 20.08 4.67 15.27
CA SER A 243 20.90 5.72 14.65
C SER A 243 21.13 6.87 15.63
N PHE A 244 22.37 7.29 15.80
CA PHE A 244 22.81 8.33 16.74
C PHE A 244 22.71 7.98 18.24
N ASN A 245 22.39 6.73 18.61
CA ASN A 245 22.40 6.29 20.00
C ASN A 245 23.84 5.94 20.44
N GLY A 246 24.38 6.72 21.37
CA GLY A 246 25.65 6.46 22.03
C GLY A 246 26.91 6.77 21.20
N SER A 247 28.07 6.57 21.82
CA SER A 247 29.38 6.83 21.28
C SER A 247 29.71 5.98 20.05
N GLY A 248 29.45 6.52 18.85
CA GLY A 248 29.98 5.97 17.60
C GLY A 248 29.04 5.12 16.74
N GLY A 249 27.76 5.02 17.06
CA GLY A 249 26.80 4.30 16.21
C GLY A 249 26.68 4.94 14.82
N THR A 250 27.00 4.19 13.77
CA THR A 250 26.86 4.63 12.36
C THR A 250 25.39 4.81 12.05
N ALA A 251 24.97 6.04 11.72
CA ALA A 251 23.61 6.28 11.31
C ALA A 251 23.30 5.52 10.01
N ARG A 252 22.23 4.75 10.00
CA ARG A 252 21.77 4.03 8.82
C ARG A 252 20.28 4.22 8.56
N VAL A 253 19.90 4.23 7.32
CA VAL A 253 18.49 4.11 6.94
C VAL A 253 17.99 2.70 7.25
N ILE A 254 16.68 2.55 7.40
CA ILE A 254 16.07 1.22 7.53
C ILE A 254 16.31 0.39 6.27
N SER A 255 16.52 -0.91 6.45
CA SER A 255 16.69 -1.86 5.35
C SER A 255 15.39 -2.09 4.57
N VAL A 256 15.48 -2.68 3.38
CA VAL A 256 14.30 -3.12 2.62
C VAL A 256 13.45 -4.09 3.46
N ARG A 257 14.09 -5.04 4.17
CA ARG A 257 13.40 -5.99 5.07
C ARG A 257 12.67 -5.28 6.21
N GLU A 258 13.31 -4.33 6.85
CA GLU A 258 12.70 -3.53 7.92
C GLU A 258 11.51 -2.73 7.39
N ALA A 259 11.65 -2.12 6.21
CA ALA A 259 10.54 -1.41 5.56
C ALA A 259 9.36 -2.34 5.23
N LEU A 260 9.61 -3.58 4.74
CA LEU A 260 8.59 -4.61 4.54
C LEU A 260 7.87 -4.94 5.84
N CYS A 261 8.60 -5.20 6.92
CA CYS A 261 8.01 -5.53 8.22
C CYS A 261 7.14 -4.37 8.75
N ILE A 262 7.63 -3.14 8.64
CA ILE A 262 6.90 -1.92 9.05
C ILE A 262 5.64 -1.71 8.21
N MET A 263 5.64 -2.10 6.93
CA MET A 263 4.43 -2.07 6.09
C MET A 263 3.49 -3.25 6.35
N GLY A 264 3.87 -4.21 7.22
CA GLY A 264 3.04 -5.34 7.62
C GLY A 264 3.17 -6.58 6.72
N PHE A 265 4.21 -6.66 5.90
CA PHE A 265 4.56 -7.90 5.22
C PHE A 265 5.24 -8.86 6.21
N ASP A 266 4.94 -10.15 6.10
CA ASP A 266 5.59 -11.16 6.93
C ASP A 266 7.00 -11.51 6.43
N SER A 267 7.71 -12.33 7.21
CA SER A 267 9.08 -12.75 6.91
C SER A 267 9.20 -13.63 5.66
N ARG A 268 8.12 -14.23 5.19
CA ARG A 268 8.09 -15.10 3.99
C ARG A 268 8.07 -14.29 2.71
N PHE A 269 7.51 -13.07 2.73
CA PHE A 269 7.53 -12.20 1.56
C PHE A 269 8.96 -11.80 1.21
N ARG A 270 9.36 -11.94 -0.04
CA ARG A 270 10.72 -11.66 -0.54
C ARG A 270 10.68 -11.05 -1.93
N PHE A 271 11.70 -10.30 -2.25
CA PHE A 271 11.95 -9.89 -3.63
C PHE A 271 12.79 -10.93 -4.36
N PRO A 272 12.49 -11.26 -5.63
CA PRO A 272 13.35 -12.11 -6.45
C PRO A 272 14.72 -11.46 -6.68
N HIS A 273 15.71 -12.27 -7.04
CA HIS A 273 17.03 -11.79 -7.41
C HIS A 273 16.97 -10.85 -8.61
N GLY A 274 17.94 -9.94 -8.73
CA GLY A 274 18.05 -9.01 -9.85
C GLY A 274 17.22 -7.72 -9.73
N ILE A 275 16.29 -7.63 -8.78
CA ILE A 275 15.53 -6.38 -8.56
C ILE A 275 16.42 -5.35 -7.84
N GLY A 276 16.49 -4.15 -8.41
CA GLY A 276 17.24 -3.04 -7.83
C GLY A 276 16.72 -2.60 -6.45
N MET A 277 17.62 -2.12 -5.60
CA MET A 277 17.24 -1.69 -4.24
C MET A 277 16.21 -0.55 -4.25
N SER A 278 16.34 0.40 -5.19
CA SER A 278 15.39 1.51 -5.33
C SER A 278 13.98 1.02 -5.67
N ASP A 279 13.88 0.01 -6.55
CA ASP A 279 12.59 -0.56 -6.96
C ASP A 279 11.95 -1.35 -5.83
N ARG A 280 12.76 -2.11 -5.05
CA ARG A 280 12.27 -2.78 -3.84
C ARG A 280 11.66 -1.78 -2.86
N TYR A 281 12.38 -0.70 -2.53
CA TYR A 281 11.84 0.35 -1.65
C TYR A 281 10.59 1.00 -2.25
N GLN A 282 10.57 1.26 -3.56
CA GLN A 282 9.42 1.87 -4.21
C GLN A 282 8.18 0.96 -4.10
N MET A 283 8.32 -0.33 -4.40
CA MET A 283 7.24 -1.31 -4.27
C MET A 283 6.73 -1.44 -2.82
N VAL A 284 7.62 -1.37 -1.83
CA VAL A 284 7.22 -1.40 -0.41
C VAL A 284 6.38 -0.17 -0.04
N VAL A 285 6.81 1.02 -0.45
CA VAL A 285 6.13 2.27 -0.05
C VAL A 285 4.87 2.55 -0.84
N ASP A 286 4.74 1.99 -2.03
CA ASP A 286 3.51 2.09 -2.82
C ASP A 286 2.46 1.08 -2.38
N ALA A 287 2.86 0.03 -1.65
CA ALA A 287 1.96 -1.03 -1.23
C ALA A 287 0.89 -0.58 -0.23
N VAL A 288 -0.25 -1.23 -0.31
CA VAL A 288 -1.23 -1.29 0.78
C VAL A 288 -0.73 -2.29 1.83
N SER A 289 -0.90 -1.98 3.12
CA SER A 289 -0.52 -2.91 4.18
C SER A 289 -1.29 -4.23 4.09
N PRO A 290 -0.63 -5.38 3.99
CA PRO A 290 -1.31 -6.69 4.01
C PRO A 290 -2.11 -6.95 5.29
N VAL A 291 -1.75 -6.33 6.40
CA VAL A 291 -2.51 -6.42 7.67
C VAL A 291 -3.88 -5.77 7.51
N PHE A 292 -3.92 -4.53 6.99
CA PHE A 292 -5.17 -3.85 6.69
C PHE A 292 -5.96 -4.58 5.60
N SER A 293 -5.29 -4.99 4.53
CA SER A 293 -5.93 -5.69 3.41
C SER A 293 -6.62 -6.98 3.85
N PHE A 294 -6.02 -7.74 4.77
CA PHE A 294 -6.65 -8.94 5.34
C PHE A 294 -7.92 -8.60 6.12
N ALA A 295 -7.89 -7.56 6.96
CA ALA A 295 -9.08 -7.10 7.68
C ALA A 295 -10.20 -6.66 6.72
N ALA A 296 -9.86 -5.92 5.66
CA ALA A 296 -10.82 -5.50 4.64
C ALA A 296 -11.42 -6.69 3.89
N ALA A 297 -10.60 -7.68 3.52
CA ALA A 297 -11.06 -8.91 2.86
C ALA A 297 -12.01 -9.72 3.75
N GLN A 298 -11.72 -9.84 5.04
CA GLN A 298 -12.61 -10.52 6.00
C GLN A 298 -13.95 -9.78 6.15
N ALA A 299 -13.94 -8.44 6.20
CA ALA A 299 -15.18 -7.65 6.26
C ALA A 299 -16.03 -7.86 4.99
N ILE A 300 -15.40 -7.92 3.81
CA ILE A 300 -16.09 -8.22 2.54
C ILE A 300 -16.71 -9.62 2.57
N LEU A 301 -15.97 -10.65 3.01
CA LEU A 301 -16.50 -12.02 3.14
C LEU A 301 -17.74 -12.06 4.01
N MET A 302 -17.72 -11.36 5.14
CA MET A 302 -18.86 -11.30 6.07
C MET A 302 -20.08 -10.59 5.47
N MET A 303 -19.86 -9.61 4.60
CA MET A 303 -20.96 -8.95 3.90
C MET A 303 -21.57 -9.84 2.82
N MET A 304 -20.74 -10.48 1.99
CA MET A 304 -21.20 -11.39 0.94
C MET A 304 -21.89 -12.65 1.49
N SER A 305 -21.56 -13.11 2.69
CA SER A 305 -22.22 -14.25 3.32
C SER A 305 -23.59 -13.92 3.91
N LYS A 306 -23.95 -12.63 4.01
CA LYS A 306 -25.23 -12.16 4.57
C LYS A 306 -26.19 -11.66 3.50
N ALA A 307 -25.71 -11.47 2.27
CA ALA A 307 -26.50 -11.11 1.10
C ALA A 307 -27.09 -12.36 0.43
#